data_667554899f646269278947b084da86c2
#
_entry.id   667554899f646269278947b084da86c2
#
_cell.length_a   1.000
_cell.length_b   1.000
_cell.length_c   1.000
_cell.angle_alpha   90.00
_cell.angle_beta   90.00
_cell.angle_gamma   90.00
#
_symmetry.space_group_name_H-M   'P 1'
#
loop_
_entity.id
_entity.type
_entity.pdbx_description
1 polymer ?
#
loop_
_entity_poly.entity_id
_entity_poly.type
_entity_poly.pdbx_seq_one_letter_code
_entity_poly.pdbx_strand_id
1 'polypeptide(L)'
;FLVIILIIAAIASGFMGDVESTAVILIVITMNAILGTVQTVKAEQSLASLKKLSGPEAKVLRNGTVIPIPSSEVTVGDIVMLDAGDYIPADGRLLESASLKVDESALTGESLGVEKSVDIINEEEVPLGDRLNMVYSGSFVTYGRGSFVVTGIGMETEVGKIASLLKTTSEKKTPLQINLDQFGQKLSILILVFCGILFGINILRGDKIGDAFLFAVALAVAAIPEALSSIVTIVLSFGTQKMAKEHA
;
A
#
# COMPACT_ATOMS: atom_id res chain seq x y z
N PHE A 1 -1.30 -17.39 -13.46
CA PHE A 1 -0.86 -18.29 -14.56
C PHE A 1 -0.97 -19.75 -14.14
N LEU A 2 -0.38 -20.14 -13.00
CA LEU A 2 -0.39 -21.52 -12.51
C LEU A 2 -1.79 -22.05 -12.20
N VAL A 3 -2.64 -21.26 -11.54
CA VAL A 3 -4.03 -21.62 -11.26
C VAL A 3 -4.80 -21.98 -12.52
N ILE A 4 -4.53 -21.30 -13.64
CA ILE A 4 -5.16 -21.60 -14.93
C ILE A 4 -4.70 -23.00 -15.42
N ILE A 5 -3.43 -23.32 -15.31
CA ILE A 5 -2.90 -24.65 -15.67
C ILE A 5 -3.53 -25.74 -14.81
N LEU A 6 -3.65 -25.50 -13.50
CA LEU A 6 -4.28 -26.45 -12.57
C LEU A 6 -5.77 -26.66 -12.88
N ILE A 7 -6.50 -25.59 -13.22
CA ILE A 7 -7.92 -25.70 -13.64
C ILE A 7 -8.03 -26.52 -14.91
N ILE A 8 -7.18 -26.27 -15.92
CA ILE A 8 -7.15 -27.05 -17.16
C ILE A 8 -6.84 -28.53 -16.86
N ALA A 9 -5.90 -28.79 -15.98
CA ALA A 9 -5.53 -30.14 -15.56
C ALA A 9 -6.69 -30.86 -14.83
N ALA A 10 -7.38 -30.16 -13.92
CA ALA A 10 -8.54 -30.69 -13.22
C ALA A 10 -9.70 -31.05 -14.18
N ILE A 11 -9.95 -30.18 -15.16
CA ILE A 11 -10.96 -30.42 -16.20
C ILE A 11 -10.55 -31.64 -17.05
N ALA A 12 -9.29 -31.70 -17.51
CA ALA A 12 -8.79 -32.82 -18.31
C ALA A 12 -8.88 -34.13 -17.56
N SER A 13 -8.44 -34.18 -16.29
CA SER A 13 -8.53 -35.36 -15.42
C SER A 13 -9.98 -35.83 -15.22
N GLY A 14 -10.92 -34.86 -15.00
CA GLY A 14 -12.34 -35.16 -14.88
C GLY A 14 -12.94 -35.79 -16.15
N PHE A 15 -12.57 -35.30 -17.34
CA PHE A 15 -13.01 -35.87 -18.63
C PHE A 15 -12.42 -37.28 -18.87
N MET A 16 -11.25 -37.57 -18.32
CA MET A 16 -10.63 -38.88 -18.40
C MET A 16 -11.23 -39.89 -17.40
N GLY A 17 -12.14 -39.44 -16.54
CA GLY A 17 -12.81 -40.28 -15.53
C GLY A 17 -11.95 -40.54 -14.28
N ASP A 18 -10.82 -39.83 -14.11
CA ASP A 18 -9.97 -39.94 -12.94
C ASP A 18 -10.46 -38.98 -11.85
N VAL A 19 -11.42 -39.46 -11.08
CA VAL A 19 -12.05 -38.66 -10.01
C VAL A 19 -11.08 -38.38 -8.86
N GLU A 20 -10.15 -39.32 -8.58
CA GLU A 20 -9.18 -39.17 -7.49
C GLU A 20 -8.19 -38.06 -7.78
N SER A 21 -7.57 -38.05 -8.95
CA SER A 21 -6.67 -36.98 -9.38
C SER A 21 -7.36 -35.61 -9.46
N THR A 22 -8.61 -35.57 -9.98
CA THR A 22 -9.40 -34.35 -10.02
C THR A 22 -9.64 -33.80 -8.61
N ALA A 23 -10.01 -34.64 -7.66
CA ALA A 23 -10.24 -34.23 -6.26
C ALA A 23 -8.95 -33.68 -5.62
N VAL A 24 -7.82 -34.34 -5.82
CA VAL A 24 -6.52 -33.90 -5.31
C VAL A 24 -6.15 -32.52 -5.87
N ILE A 25 -6.29 -32.30 -7.19
CA ILE A 25 -5.99 -31.01 -7.83
C ILE A 25 -6.88 -29.90 -7.26
N LEU A 26 -8.19 -30.14 -7.08
CA LEU A 26 -9.11 -29.20 -6.49
C LEU A 26 -8.76 -28.85 -5.04
N ILE A 27 -8.35 -29.83 -4.25
CA ILE A 27 -7.88 -29.62 -2.87
C ILE A 27 -6.63 -28.72 -2.88
N VAL A 28 -5.65 -29.00 -3.76
CA VAL A 28 -4.41 -28.21 -3.88
C VAL A 28 -4.73 -26.77 -4.28
N ILE A 29 -5.60 -26.55 -5.27
CA ILE A 29 -6.03 -25.20 -5.69
C ILE A 29 -6.66 -24.46 -4.51
N THR A 30 -7.54 -25.12 -3.77
CA THR A 30 -8.26 -24.52 -2.63
C THR A 30 -7.27 -24.17 -1.51
N MET A 31 -6.37 -25.09 -1.17
CA MET A 31 -5.34 -24.83 -0.15
C MET A 31 -4.41 -23.67 -0.54
N ASN A 32 -3.97 -23.62 -1.79
CA ASN A 32 -3.12 -22.53 -2.28
C ASN A 32 -3.85 -21.18 -2.26
N ALA A 33 -5.13 -21.14 -2.64
CA ALA A 33 -5.96 -19.94 -2.58
C ALA A 33 -6.11 -19.44 -1.13
N ILE A 34 -6.40 -20.33 -0.18
CA ILE A 34 -6.50 -19.98 1.24
C ILE A 34 -5.15 -19.47 1.77
N LEU A 35 -4.07 -20.19 1.50
CA LEU A 35 -2.73 -19.83 1.97
C LEU A 35 -2.29 -18.49 1.41
N GLY A 36 -2.46 -18.25 0.10
CA GLY A 36 -2.15 -16.98 -0.55
C GLY A 36 -2.95 -15.82 0.03
N THR A 37 -4.27 -16.02 0.25
CA THR A 37 -5.12 -14.99 0.87
C THR A 37 -4.65 -14.66 2.29
N VAL A 38 -4.39 -15.67 3.12
CA VAL A 38 -3.91 -15.48 4.50
C VAL A 38 -2.56 -14.74 4.53
N GLN A 39 -1.64 -15.08 3.62
CA GLN A 39 -0.35 -14.40 3.50
C GLN A 39 -0.51 -12.92 3.12
N THR A 40 -1.36 -12.63 2.12
CA THR A 40 -1.63 -11.26 1.68
C THR A 40 -2.25 -10.43 2.79
N VAL A 41 -3.30 -10.94 3.45
CA VAL A 41 -3.96 -10.23 4.56
C VAL A 41 -2.99 -9.96 5.72
N LYS A 42 -2.14 -10.93 6.08
CA LYS A 42 -1.12 -10.71 7.13
C LYS A 42 -0.08 -9.67 6.73
N ALA A 43 0.36 -9.65 5.48
CA ALA A 43 1.28 -8.64 4.96
C ALA A 43 0.66 -7.24 5.01
N GLU A 44 -0.59 -7.08 4.58
CA GLU A 44 -1.33 -5.81 4.63
C GLU A 44 -1.55 -5.33 6.07
N GLN A 45 -1.92 -6.22 6.99
CA GLN A 45 -2.08 -5.88 8.41
C GLN A 45 -0.78 -5.41 9.05
N SER A 46 0.34 -6.03 8.70
CA SER A 46 1.67 -5.61 9.18
C SER A 46 2.02 -4.20 8.70
N LEU A 47 1.75 -3.88 7.43
CA LEU A 47 1.95 -2.55 6.86
C LEU A 47 1.01 -1.50 7.47
N ALA A 48 -0.26 -1.85 7.70
CA ALA A 48 -1.23 -0.95 8.33
C ALA A 48 -0.86 -0.63 9.78
N SER A 49 -0.33 -1.60 10.52
CA SER A 49 0.16 -1.40 11.89
C SER A 49 1.36 -0.44 11.94
N LEU A 50 2.27 -0.52 10.96
CA LEU A 50 3.39 0.41 10.83
C LEU A 50 2.92 1.85 10.58
N LYS A 51 1.95 2.05 9.67
CA LYS A 51 1.36 3.36 9.40
C LYS A 51 0.73 3.99 10.64
N LYS A 52 0.10 3.20 11.51
CA LYS A 52 -0.49 3.70 12.78
C LYS A 52 0.56 4.13 13.79
N LEU A 53 1.70 3.46 13.85
CA LEU A 53 2.78 3.79 14.82
C LEU A 53 3.62 5.01 14.39
N SER A 54 3.57 5.40 13.12
CA SER A 54 4.39 6.50 12.57
C SER A 54 3.59 7.75 12.23
N GLY A 55 2.28 7.77 12.51
CA GLY A 55 1.45 8.94 12.22
C GLY A 55 1.74 10.07 13.21
N PRO A 56 1.87 11.33 12.75
CA PRO A 56 1.99 12.47 13.65
C PRO A 56 0.73 12.61 14.51
N GLU A 57 0.91 13.09 15.74
CA GLU A 57 -0.19 13.43 16.63
C GLU A 57 -0.63 14.88 16.42
N ALA A 58 -1.90 15.16 16.67
CA ALA A 58 -2.48 16.50 16.66
C ALA A 58 -3.02 16.84 18.06
N LYS A 59 -2.76 18.06 18.53
CA LYS A 59 -3.29 18.60 19.79
C LYS A 59 -4.64 19.24 19.53
N VAL A 60 -5.72 18.58 19.90
CA VAL A 60 -7.09 19.04 19.61
C VAL A 60 -7.79 19.51 20.87
N LEU A 61 -8.43 20.66 20.81
CA LEU A 61 -9.26 21.22 21.89
C LEU A 61 -10.68 20.64 21.79
N ARG A 62 -11.00 19.67 22.63
CA ARG A 62 -12.35 19.08 22.76
C ARG A 62 -12.86 19.23 24.19
N ASN A 63 -14.10 19.65 24.34
CA ASN A 63 -14.74 19.85 25.67
C ASN A 63 -13.93 20.74 26.64
N GLY A 64 -13.26 21.76 26.10
CA GLY A 64 -12.43 22.70 26.88
C GLY A 64 -11.07 22.16 27.34
N THR A 65 -10.68 20.96 26.89
CA THR A 65 -9.39 20.35 27.23
C THR A 65 -8.62 20.01 25.95
N VAL A 66 -7.32 20.32 25.94
CA VAL A 66 -6.41 19.95 24.84
C VAL A 66 -5.97 18.49 25.04
N ILE A 67 -6.27 17.66 24.05
CA ILE A 67 -5.91 16.24 24.04
C ILE A 67 -5.09 15.91 22.80
N PRO A 68 -4.01 15.12 22.91
CA PRO A 68 -3.31 14.59 21.77
C PRO A 68 -4.12 13.43 21.17
N ILE A 69 -4.32 13.47 19.86
CA ILE A 69 -4.96 12.41 19.08
C ILE A 69 -4.15 12.08 17.84
N PRO A 70 -4.23 10.88 17.29
CA PRO A 70 -3.67 10.59 15.98
C PRO A 70 -4.23 11.55 14.92
N SER A 71 -3.39 12.07 14.01
CA SER A 71 -3.83 12.98 12.94
C SER A 71 -4.95 12.39 12.07
N SER A 72 -5.04 11.07 11.97
CA SER A 72 -6.10 10.36 11.26
C SER A 72 -7.49 10.44 11.92
N GLU A 73 -7.57 10.88 13.19
CA GLU A 73 -8.81 11.02 13.96
C GLU A 73 -9.30 12.48 14.05
N VAL A 74 -8.56 13.40 13.41
CA VAL A 74 -8.97 14.79 13.27
C VAL A 74 -10.17 14.89 12.32
N THR A 75 -11.17 15.68 12.69
CA THR A 75 -12.40 15.88 11.91
C THR A 75 -12.68 17.36 11.66
N VAL A 76 -13.50 17.65 10.66
CA VAL A 76 -13.95 19.01 10.34
C VAL A 76 -14.68 19.60 11.55
N GLY A 77 -14.31 20.83 11.92
CA GLY A 77 -14.83 21.53 13.09
C GLY A 77 -13.97 21.35 14.36
N ASP A 78 -13.00 20.47 14.39
CA ASP A 78 -12.02 20.39 15.47
C ASP A 78 -11.19 21.69 15.52
N ILE A 79 -10.82 22.11 16.74
CA ILE A 79 -9.85 23.19 16.96
C ILE A 79 -8.50 22.54 17.28
N VAL A 80 -7.52 22.78 16.42
CA VAL A 80 -6.16 22.24 16.59
C VAL A 80 -5.24 23.33 17.09
N MET A 81 -4.47 23.00 18.13
CA MET A 81 -3.42 23.86 18.70
C MET A 81 -2.11 23.57 17.98
N LEU A 82 -1.37 24.63 17.64
CA LEU A 82 -0.09 24.55 16.94
C LEU A 82 1.02 25.20 17.76
N ASP A 83 2.13 24.49 17.91
CA ASP A 83 3.39 24.99 18.45
C ASP A 83 4.51 24.79 17.43
N ALA A 84 5.62 25.52 17.57
CA ALA A 84 6.80 25.30 16.74
C ALA A 84 7.27 23.85 16.80
N GLY A 85 7.48 23.23 15.64
CA GLY A 85 7.83 21.81 15.49
C GLY A 85 6.62 20.90 15.22
N ASP A 86 5.39 21.39 15.31
CA ASP A 86 4.19 20.60 15.04
C ASP A 86 3.95 20.47 13.53
N TYR A 87 3.41 19.30 13.16
CA TYR A 87 2.91 19.00 11.83
C TYR A 87 1.43 19.41 11.72
N ILE A 88 1.02 19.99 10.60
CA ILE A 88 -0.36 20.40 10.37
C ILE A 88 -1.14 19.22 9.77
N PRO A 89 -2.12 18.67 10.51
CA PRO A 89 -2.79 17.41 10.14
C PRO A 89 -3.89 17.58 9.08
N ALA A 90 -4.42 18.79 8.93
CA ALA A 90 -5.61 19.07 8.11
C ALA A 90 -5.58 20.51 7.61
N ASP A 91 -6.38 20.84 6.60
CA ASP A 91 -6.58 22.21 6.17
C ASP A 91 -7.50 22.94 7.13
N GLY A 92 -7.19 24.19 7.42
CA GLY A 92 -8.03 24.96 8.34
C GLY A 92 -7.83 26.45 8.32
N ARG A 93 -8.80 27.14 8.92
CA ARG A 93 -8.83 28.59 9.10
C ARG A 93 -8.23 28.95 10.45
N LEU A 94 -7.22 29.83 10.47
CA LEU A 94 -6.61 30.31 11.70
C LEU A 94 -7.62 31.08 12.55
N LEU A 95 -7.62 30.78 13.84
CA LEU A 95 -8.38 31.45 14.89
C LEU A 95 -7.47 32.38 15.70
N GLU A 96 -6.24 31.90 16.00
CA GLU A 96 -5.22 32.63 16.73
C GLU A 96 -3.86 32.46 16.07
N SER A 97 -3.05 33.51 16.08
CA SER A 97 -1.67 33.49 15.60
C SER A 97 -0.80 34.37 16.51
N ALA A 98 0.24 33.79 17.10
CA ALA A 98 1.27 34.49 17.84
C ALA A 98 2.62 34.27 17.13
N SER A 99 2.90 35.14 16.15
CA SER A 99 4.07 35.07 15.27
C SER A 99 4.22 33.69 14.60
N LEU A 100 3.11 33.09 14.22
CA LEU A 100 3.09 31.77 13.61
C LEU A 100 3.74 31.80 12.23
N LYS A 101 4.78 31.01 12.00
CA LYS A 101 5.40 30.78 10.69
C LYS A 101 5.30 29.32 10.31
N VAL A 102 4.89 29.09 9.08
CA VAL A 102 4.62 27.75 8.55
C VAL A 102 5.43 27.53 7.28
N ASP A 103 6.11 26.43 7.20
CA ASP A 103 6.74 25.96 5.96
C ASP A 103 5.69 25.23 5.12
N GLU A 104 5.32 25.85 4.00
CA GLU A 104 4.36 25.34 3.01
C GLU A 104 5.04 24.96 1.69
N SER A 105 6.37 24.81 1.70
CA SER A 105 7.19 24.53 0.51
C SER A 105 6.72 23.33 -0.33
N ALA A 106 6.15 22.34 0.33
CA ALA A 106 5.60 21.16 -0.36
C ALA A 106 4.38 21.49 -1.26
N LEU A 107 3.66 22.57 -0.96
CA LEU A 107 2.46 23.01 -1.71
C LEU A 107 2.75 24.19 -2.64
N THR A 108 3.51 25.17 -2.15
CA THR A 108 3.75 26.43 -2.87
C THR A 108 5.05 26.42 -3.67
N GLY A 109 6.01 25.55 -3.30
CA GLY A 109 7.35 25.53 -3.85
C GLY A 109 8.28 26.60 -3.27
N GLU A 110 7.81 27.45 -2.36
CA GLU A 110 8.59 28.51 -1.72
C GLU A 110 9.34 27.97 -0.49
N SER A 111 10.66 28.14 -0.45
CA SER A 111 11.53 27.59 0.60
C SER A 111 11.54 28.39 1.91
N LEU A 112 10.90 29.53 1.95
CA LEU A 112 10.83 30.39 3.15
C LEU A 112 9.52 30.16 3.90
N GLY A 113 9.60 30.05 5.23
CA GLY A 113 8.42 29.95 6.08
C GLY A 113 7.54 31.20 5.96
N VAL A 114 6.26 31.00 5.71
CA VAL A 114 5.25 32.06 5.54
C VAL A 114 4.73 32.47 6.92
N GLU A 115 4.74 33.78 7.20
CA GLU A 115 4.13 34.33 8.42
C GLU A 115 2.62 34.38 8.27
N LYS A 116 1.91 33.78 9.21
CA LYS A 116 0.45 33.61 9.17
C LYS A 116 -0.26 34.65 10.02
N SER A 117 -1.38 35.17 9.51
CA SER A 117 -2.24 36.17 10.16
C SER A 117 -3.68 35.64 10.25
N VAL A 118 -4.43 36.14 11.23
CA VAL A 118 -5.88 35.87 11.36
C VAL A 118 -6.75 36.88 10.55
N ASP A 119 -6.14 37.85 9.89
CA ASP A 119 -6.83 38.91 9.19
C ASP A 119 -7.74 38.39 8.08
N ILE A 120 -8.79 39.17 7.80
CA ILE A 120 -9.72 38.84 6.72
C ILE A 120 -9.09 39.22 5.38
N ILE A 121 -9.08 38.30 4.46
CA ILE A 121 -8.68 38.54 3.07
C ILE A 121 -9.96 38.94 2.30
N ASN A 122 -9.97 40.11 1.74
CA ASN A 122 -11.14 40.66 1.04
C ASN A 122 -11.19 40.33 -0.46
N GLU A 123 -10.20 39.65 -0.98
CA GLU A 123 -10.10 39.20 -2.37
C GLU A 123 -10.82 37.89 -2.56
N GLU A 124 -11.60 37.73 -3.64
CA GLU A 124 -12.37 36.50 -3.89
C GLU A 124 -11.50 35.33 -4.37
N GLU A 125 -10.47 35.61 -5.18
CA GLU A 125 -9.54 34.61 -5.71
C GLU A 125 -8.10 34.91 -5.28
N VAL A 126 -7.65 34.28 -4.20
CA VAL A 126 -6.29 34.41 -3.68
C VAL A 126 -5.51 33.14 -3.94
N PRO A 127 -4.30 33.21 -4.54
CA PRO A 127 -3.41 32.08 -4.68
C PRO A 127 -3.15 31.39 -3.34
N LEU A 128 -2.88 30.08 -3.35
CA LEU A 128 -2.75 29.27 -2.14
C LEU A 128 -1.71 29.84 -1.16
N GLY A 129 -0.53 30.26 -1.67
CA GLY A 129 0.56 30.83 -0.86
C GLY A 129 0.23 32.16 -0.21
N ASP A 130 -0.70 32.93 -0.78
CA ASP A 130 -1.09 34.26 -0.29
C ASP A 130 -2.26 34.20 0.72
N ARG A 131 -2.84 33.00 0.95
CA ARG A 131 -3.89 32.81 1.96
C ARG A 131 -3.27 32.74 3.36
N LEU A 132 -2.83 33.91 3.86
CA LEU A 132 -2.12 34.01 5.14
C LEU A 132 -2.96 33.58 6.34
N ASN A 133 -4.28 33.54 6.20
CA ASN A 133 -5.22 33.16 7.24
C ASN A 133 -5.63 31.68 7.22
N MET A 134 -5.00 30.90 6.37
CA MET A 134 -5.22 29.45 6.26
C MET A 134 -3.93 28.70 6.57
N VAL A 135 -4.09 27.47 7.02
CA VAL A 135 -3.00 26.48 7.16
C VAL A 135 -3.39 25.22 6.42
N TYR A 136 -2.39 24.48 5.93
CA TYR A 136 -2.60 23.35 5.03
C TYR A 136 -1.98 22.08 5.57
N SER A 137 -2.68 20.97 5.36
CA SER A 137 -2.20 19.64 5.67
C SER A 137 -0.85 19.36 4.98
N GLY A 138 0.07 18.74 5.67
CA GLY A 138 1.38 18.44 5.13
C GLY A 138 2.44 19.51 5.37
N SER A 139 2.06 20.66 5.92
CA SER A 139 2.96 21.76 6.27
C SER A 139 3.51 21.63 7.69
N PHE A 140 4.55 22.40 7.99
CA PHE A 140 5.28 22.32 9.26
C PHE A 140 5.35 23.69 9.94
N VAL A 141 5.08 23.75 11.25
CA VAL A 141 5.23 24.98 12.02
C VAL A 141 6.71 25.21 12.34
N THR A 142 7.31 26.25 11.78
CA THR A 142 8.73 26.57 11.96
C THR A 142 8.96 27.50 13.14
N TYR A 143 7.99 28.37 13.47
CA TYR A 143 8.12 29.33 14.56
C TYR A 143 6.73 29.73 15.10
N GLY A 144 6.68 30.17 16.37
CA GLY A 144 5.48 30.71 16.99
C GLY A 144 4.48 29.66 17.41
N ARG A 145 3.24 30.10 17.63
CA ARG A 145 2.11 29.25 18.04
C ARG A 145 0.80 29.83 17.51
N GLY A 146 -0.21 28.98 17.42
CA GLY A 146 -1.53 29.41 16.99
C GLY A 146 -2.58 28.32 17.22
N SER A 147 -3.79 28.63 16.80
CA SER A 147 -4.88 27.67 16.73
C SER A 147 -5.67 27.85 15.45
N PHE A 148 -6.23 26.77 14.93
CA PHE A 148 -7.08 26.80 13.74
C PHE A 148 -8.26 25.85 13.86
N VAL A 149 -9.34 26.19 13.18
CA VAL A 149 -10.49 25.30 12.99
C VAL A 149 -10.30 24.51 11.70
N VAL A 150 -10.48 23.20 11.78
CA VAL A 150 -10.39 22.29 10.64
C VAL A 150 -11.54 22.52 9.68
N THR A 151 -11.23 22.79 8.42
CA THR A 151 -12.20 23.03 7.34
C THR A 151 -12.20 21.92 6.28
N GLY A 152 -11.08 21.18 6.12
CA GLY A 152 -10.94 20.09 5.16
C GLY A 152 -10.03 19.01 5.66
N ILE A 153 -10.39 17.74 5.40
CA ILE A 153 -9.62 16.55 5.82
C ILE A 153 -9.38 15.59 4.64
N GLY A 154 -8.35 14.78 4.73
CA GLY A 154 -8.07 13.71 3.79
C GLY A 154 -8.02 14.19 2.32
N MET A 155 -8.88 13.64 1.48
CA MET A 155 -8.92 13.96 0.04
C MET A 155 -9.51 15.34 -0.28
N GLU A 156 -10.15 15.99 0.67
CA GLU A 156 -10.70 17.36 0.53
C GLU A 156 -9.66 18.44 0.83
N THR A 157 -8.51 18.09 1.42
CA THR A 157 -7.38 19.00 1.60
C THR A 157 -6.72 19.35 0.26
N GLU A 158 -5.97 20.45 0.21
CA GLU A 158 -5.23 20.83 -1.01
C GLU A 158 -4.23 19.75 -1.44
N VAL A 159 -3.52 19.14 -0.47
CA VAL A 159 -2.68 17.96 -0.74
C VAL A 159 -3.50 16.76 -1.23
N GLY A 160 -4.66 16.54 -0.66
CA GLY A 160 -5.58 15.48 -1.06
C GLY A 160 -6.07 15.64 -2.51
N LYS A 161 -6.40 16.86 -2.91
CA LYS A 161 -6.78 17.19 -4.30
C LYS A 161 -5.65 16.88 -5.28
N ILE A 162 -4.41 17.28 -4.95
CA ILE A 162 -3.22 16.93 -5.75
C ILE A 162 -3.04 15.40 -5.82
N ALA A 163 -3.15 14.71 -4.68
CA ALA A 163 -3.05 13.26 -4.63
C ALA A 163 -4.13 12.56 -5.48
N SER A 164 -5.35 13.12 -5.55
CA SER A 164 -6.42 12.58 -6.38
C SER A 164 -6.10 12.65 -7.87
N LEU A 165 -5.45 13.70 -8.32
CA LEU A 165 -4.99 13.86 -9.71
C LEU A 165 -3.86 12.87 -10.04
N LEU A 166 -3.05 12.48 -9.05
CA LEU A 166 -1.97 11.50 -9.21
C LEU A 166 -2.45 10.04 -9.08
N LYS A 167 -3.64 9.79 -8.53
CA LYS A 167 -4.18 8.45 -8.24
C LYS A 167 -4.48 7.61 -9.49
N THR A 168 -4.43 8.18 -10.69
CA THR A 168 -4.49 7.44 -11.96
C THR A 168 -3.21 6.67 -12.27
N THR A 169 -2.17 6.82 -11.47
CA THR A 169 -0.92 6.08 -11.64
C THR A 169 -0.97 4.84 -10.76
N SER A 170 -1.11 3.66 -11.38
CA SER A 170 -1.03 2.36 -10.70
C SER A 170 0.22 2.28 -9.82
N GLU A 171 0.10 1.64 -8.65
CA GLU A 171 1.25 1.37 -7.78
C GLU A 171 2.38 0.73 -8.58
N LYS A 172 3.49 1.45 -8.73
CA LYS A 172 4.65 0.95 -9.46
C LYS A 172 5.34 -0.09 -8.59
N LYS A 173 5.46 -1.31 -9.14
CA LYS A 173 6.26 -2.37 -8.51
C LYS A 173 7.70 -1.88 -8.32
N THR A 174 8.31 -2.27 -7.21
CA THR A 174 9.73 -1.98 -6.96
C THR A 174 10.61 -2.69 -8.00
N PRO A 175 11.80 -2.16 -8.34
CA PRO A 175 12.72 -2.83 -9.27
C PRO A 175 13.04 -4.28 -8.87
N LEU A 176 13.10 -4.57 -7.56
CA LEU A 176 13.32 -5.92 -7.04
C LEU A 176 12.11 -6.83 -7.37
N GLN A 177 10.89 -6.37 -7.15
CA GLN A 177 9.68 -7.12 -7.50
C GLN A 177 9.61 -7.42 -8.99
N ILE A 178 9.95 -6.44 -9.85
CA ILE A 178 9.98 -6.62 -11.30
C ILE A 178 10.99 -7.71 -11.69
N ASN A 179 12.20 -7.65 -11.14
CA ASN A 179 13.26 -8.65 -11.44
C ASN A 179 12.86 -10.05 -10.97
N LEU A 180 12.20 -10.17 -9.80
CA LEU A 180 11.74 -11.45 -9.27
C LEU A 180 10.57 -12.02 -10.07
N ASP A 181 9.63 -11.18 -10.48
CA ASP A 181 8.54 -11.59 -11.38
C ASP A 181 9.10 -12.11 -12.73
N GLN A 182 10.09 -11.43 -13.29
CA GLN A 182 10.76 -11.87 -14.53
C GLN A 182 11.53 -13.18 -14.33
N PHE A 183 12.23 -13.33 -13.22
CA PHE A 183 12.93 -14.56 -12.87
C PHE A 183 11.95 -15.72 -12.69
N GLY A 184 10.88 -15.51 -11.93
CA GLY A 184 9.81 -16.49 -11.73
C GLY A 184 9.16 -16.91 -13.06
N GLN A 185 8.91 -15.96 -13.95
CA GLN A 185 8.36 -16.24 -15.27
C GLN A 185 9.30 -17.07 -16.14
N LYS A 186 10.60 -16.71 -16.20
CA LYS A 186 11.61 -17.48 -16.95
C LYS A 186 11.77 -18.90 -16.39
N LEU A 187 11.80 -19.03 -15.07
CA LEU A 187 11.89 -20.31 -14.39
C LEU A 187 10.65 -21.18 -14.68
N SER A 188 9.45 -20.59 -14.64
CA SER A 188 8.21 -21.30 -14.96
C SER A 188 8.20 -21.82 -16.40
N ILE A 189 8.67 -21.03 -17.36
CA ILE A 189 8.81 -21.47 -18.76
C ILE A 189 9.79 -22.64 -18.88
N LEU A 190 10.95 -22.55 -18.20
CA LEU A 190 11.94 -23.63 -18.19
C LEU A 190 11.37 -24.94 -17.64
N ILE A 191 10.63 -24.84 -16.52
CA ILE A 191 9.95 -25.99 -15.88
C ILE A 191 8.93 -26.59 -16.84
N LEU A 192 8.10 -25.78 -17.49
CA LEU A 192 7.10 -26.26 -18.44
C LEU A 192 7.73 -26.97 -19.64
N VAL A 193 8.85 -26.46 -20.16
CA VAL A 193 9.61 -27.14 -21.24
C VAL A 193 10.11 -28.49 -20.74
N PHE A 194 10.66 -28.56 -19.54
CA PHE A 194 11.14 -29.80 -18.95
C PHE A 194 10.01 -30.82 -18.71
N CYS A 195 8.87 -30.36 -18.21
CA CYS A 195 7.67 -31.19 -18.07
C CYS A 195 7.17 -31.73 -19.43
N GLY A 196 7.22 -30.91 -20.47
CA GLY A 196 6.87 -31.32 -21.84
C GLY A 196 7.81 -32.42 -22.39
N ILE A 197 9.10 -32.32 -22.11
CA ILE A 197 10.09 -33.32 -22.47
C ILE A 197 9.79 -34.64 -21.74
N LEU A 198 9.57 -34.59 -20.44
CA LEU A 198 9.25 -35.77 -19.62
C LEU A 198 7.92 -36.41 -20.04
N PHE A 199 6.91 -35.60 -20.36
CA PHE A 199 5.66 -36.09 -20.93
C PHE A 199 5.91 -36.88 -22.24
N GLY A 200 6.73 -36.33 -23.16
CA GLY A 200 7.09 -37.01 -24.39
C GLY A 200 7.84 -38.32 -24.15
N ILE A 201 8.79 -38.35 -23.20
CA ILE A 201 9.53 -39.55 -22.83
C ILE A 201 8.59 -40.62 -22.27
N ASN A 202 7.67 -40.31 -21.38
CA ASN A 202 6.71 -41.26 -20.81
C ASN A 202 5.81 -41.87 -21.90
N ILE A 203 5.37 -41.09 -22.87
CA ILE A 203 4.61 -41.61 -24.01
C ILE A 203 5.46 -42.56 -24.85
N LEU A 204 6.73 -42.25 -25.14
CA LEU A 204 7.65 -43.11 -25.88
C LEU A 204 7.96 -44.43 -25.14
N ARG A 205 7.85 -44.44 -23.81
CA ARG A 205 7.99 -45.64 -22.98
C ARG A 205 6.74 -46.51 -22.97
N GLY A 206 5.63 -46.04 -23.55
CA GLY A 206 4.37 -46.77 -23.67
C GLY A 206 3.39 -46.51 -22.51
N ASP A 207 3.61 -45.50 -21.72
CA ASP A 207 2.66 -45.08 -20.67
C ASP A 207 1.37 -44.57 -21.31
N LYS A 208 0.26 -44.67 -20.61
CA LYS A 208 -1.00 -44.10 -21.06
C LYS A 208 -0.88 -42.58 -21.08
N ILE A 209 -1.44 -41.94 -22.11
CA ILE A 209 -1.41 -40.49 -22.33
C ILE A 209 -1.90 -39.76 -21.07
N GLY A 210 -2.94 -40.27 -20.39
CA GLY A 210 -3.49 -39.67 -19.18
C GLY A 210 -2.53 -39.68 -18.01
N ASP A 211 -1.91 -40.83 -17.76
CA ASP A 211 -0.97 -40.98 -16.64
C ASP A 211 0.27 -40.09 -16.86
N ALA A 212 0.81 -40.08 -18.09
CA ALA A 212 1.92 -39.21 -18.46
C ALA A 212 1.58 -37.69 -18.32
N PHE A 213 0.35 -37.29 -18.67
CA PHE A 213 -0.12 -35.92 -18.53
C PHE A 213 -0.26 -35.52 -17.05
N LEU A 214 -0.91 -36.36 -16.24
CA LEU A 214 -1.06 -36.09 -14.80
C LEU A 214 0.29 -36.01 -14.08
N PHE A 215 1.24 -36.89 -14.44
CA PHE A 215 2.60 -36.81 -13.92
C PHE A 215 3.29 -35.50 -14.27
N ALA A 216 3.21 -35.07 -15.53
CA ALA A 216 3.81 -33.78 -15.98
C ALA A 216 3.19 -32.59 -15.28
N VAL A 217 1.86 -32.58 -15.07
CA VAL A 217 1.15 -31.52 -14.34
C VAL A 217 1.55 -31.52 -12.87
N ALA A 218 1.57 -32.67 -12.20
CA ALA A 218 1.98 -32.77 -10.80
C ALA A 218 3.40 -32.22 -10.59
N LEU A 219 4.31 -32.57 -11.51
CA LEU A 219 5.70 -32.08 -11.48
C LEU A 219 5.76 -30.57 -11.70
N ALA A 220 4.99 -30.01 -12.65
CA ALA A 220 4.93 -28.58 -12.90
C ALA A 220 4.45 -27.81 -11.65
N VAL A 221 3.40 -28.30 -11.00
CA VAL A 221 2.86 -27.73 -9.76
C VAL A 221 3.89 -27.75 -8.63
N ALA A 222 4.58 -28.88 -8.44
CA ALA A 222 5.57 -29.00 -7.37
C ALA A 222 6.82 -28.14 -7.59
N ALA A 223 7.18 -27.88 -8.86
CA ALA A 223 8.43 -27.21 -9.20
C ALA A 223 8.30 -25.68 -9.33
N ILE A 224 7.11 -25.14 -9.62
CA ILE A 224 6.92 -23.68 -9.81
C ILE A 224 6.80 -22.97 -8.45
N PRO A 225 7.70 -22.03 -8.13
CA PRO A 225 7.68 -21.32 -6.85
C PRO A 225 6.63 -20.18 -6.87
N GLU A 226 5.39 -20.48 -6.49
CA GLU A 226 4.29 -19.49 -6.45
C GLU A 226 4.49 -18.37 -5.43
N ALA A 227 5.13 -18.68 -4.32
CA ALA A 227 5.26 -17.77 -3.19
C ALA A 227 6.44 -16.78 -3.30
N LEU A 228 7.21 -16.81 -4.40
CA LEU A 228 8.47 -16.05 -4.48
C LEU A 228 8.27 -14.54 -4.29
N SER A 229 7.34 -13.92 -5.01
CA SER A 229 7.03 -12.50 -4.88
C SER A 229 6.39 -12.14 -3.54
N SER A 230 5.54 -12.99 -3.00
CA SER A 230 4.89 -12.79 -1.69
C SER A 230 5.89 -12.89 -0.53
N ILE A 231 6.82 -13.84 -0.57
CA ILE A 231 7.88 -14.00 0.44
C ILE A 231 8.76 -12.75 0.48
N VAL A 232 9.14 -12.21 -0.68
CA VAL A 232 9.96 -11.00 -0.75
C VAL A 232 9.24 -9.80 -0.17
N THR A 233 7.96 -9.62 -0.46
CA THR A 233 7.15 -8.54 0.13
C THR A 233 7.09 -8.66 1.65
N ILE A 234 6.92 -9.87 2.19
CA ILE A 234 6.92 -10.14 3.63
C ILE A 234 8.30 -9.83 4.23
N VAL A 235 9.39 -10.28 3.61
CA VAL A 235 10.76 -10.05 4.12
C VAL A 235 11.10 -8.56 4.11
N LEU A 236 10.74 -7.83 3.05
CA LEU A 236 10.91 -6.38 2.99
C LEU A 236 10.09 -5.67 4.07
N SER A 237 8.86 -6.11 4.33
CA SER A 237 8.02 -5.58 5.40
C SER A 237 8.65 -5.78 6.79
N PHE A 238 9.19 -6.97 7.06
CA PHE A 238 9.94 -7.20 8.30
C PHE A 238 11.21 -6.36 8.40
N GLY A 239 11.93 -6.16 7.30
CA GLY A 239 13.11 -5.30 7.25
C GLY A 239 12.76 -3.85 7.61
N THR A 240 11.71 -3.31 7.00
CA THR A 240 11.20 -1.95 7.28
C THR A 240 10.73 -1.81 8.72
N GLN A 241 10.02 -2.81 9.24
CA GLN A 241 9.57 -2.84 10.64
C GLN A 241 10.74 -2.80 11.62
N LYS A 242 11.80 -3.57 11.33
CA LYS A 242 13.00 -3.56 12.16
C LYS A 242 13.72 -2.22 12.12
N MET A 243 13.88 -1.62 10.92
CA MET A 243 14.48 -0.28 10.78
C MET A 243 13.68 0.78 11.53
N ALA A 244 12.36 0.80 11.40
CA ALA A 244 11.49 1.73 12.13
C ALA A 244 11.60 1.56 13.66
N LYS A 245 11.72 0.33 14.15
CA LYS A 245 11.88 0.03 15.58
C LYS A 245 13.25 0.44 16.14
N GLU A 246 14.28 0.37 15.31
CA GLU A 246 15.66 0.76 15.67
C GLU A 246 15.95 2.25 15.35
N HIS A 247 14.93 3.03 14.94
CA HIS A 247 15.05 4.45 14.54
C HIS A 247 16.10 4.69 13.44
N ALA A 248 16.28 3.76 12.53
CA ALA A 248 17.22 3.81 11.41
C ALA A 248 16.53 4.23 10.10
#